data_085828bd79c6b675818917ac84ba8d27
#
_entry.id   085828bd79c6b675818917ac84ba8d27
#
_cell.length_a   1.000
_cell.length_b   1.000
_cell.length_c   1.000
_cell.angle_alpha   90.00
_cell.angle_beta   90.00
_cell.angle_gamma   90.00
#
_symmetry.space_group_name_H-M   'P 1'
#
loop_
_entity.id
_entity.type
_entity.pdbx_description
1 polymer ?
#
loop_
_entity_poly.entity_id
_entity_poly.type
_entity_poly.pdbx_seq_one_letter_code
_entity_poly.pdbx_strand_id
1 'polypeptide(L)'
;DIAVAKEKSAILFQNKPEINVEKIIFNPKFHNELIFIHLNQKQDSREGINLYKTKPKSSVLIEEFSSLTKEISQCHDLENFSELMTIHENKISNFIGIPTAKEKHFENCPSFIKSLGAWGGDFVMSSKFLGYEDWFLEKGFSTIFTWEELIY
;
A
#
# COMPACT_ATOMS: atom_id res chain seq x y z
N ASP A 1 -12.82 3.27 -1.55
CA ASP A 1 -13.24 3.02 -2.94
C ASP A 1 -14.32 3.98 -3.41
N ILE A 2 -15.50 4.05 -2.75
CA ILE A 2 -16.61 4.94 -3.17
C ILE A 2 -16.19 6.41 -3.16
N ALA A 3 -15.46 6.87 -2.15
CA ALA A 3 -15.01 8.25 -2.05
C ALA A 3 -14.05 8.60 -3.18
N VAL A 4 -13.06 7.75 -3.46
CA VAL A 4 -12.10 7.94 -4.57
C VAL A 4 -12.83 7.98 -5.92
N ALA A 5 -13.75 7.04 -6.16
CA ALA A 5 -14.53 7.00 -7.40
C ALA A 5 -15.40 8.25 -7.59
N LYS A 6 -15.96 8.79 -6.50
CA LYS A 6 -16.76 10.02 -6.52
C LYS A 6 -15.91 11.24 -6.81
N GLU A 7 -14.75 11.35 -6.16
CA GLU A 7 -13.88 12.51 -6.26
C GLU A 7 -13.00 12.49 -7.52
N LYS A 8 -12.82 11.33 -8.15
CA LYS A 8 -11.96 11.12 -9.34
C LYS A 8 -10.56 11.69 -9.16
N SER A 9 -10.00 11.49 -7.97
CA SER A 9 -8.70 12.04 -7.57
C SER A 9 -8.14 11.21 -6.42
N ALA A 10 -6.84 11.33 -6.16
CA ALA A 10 -6.26 10.88 -4.89
C ALA A 10 -6.90 11.68 -3.75
N ILE A 11 -7.15 11.02 -2.63
CA ILE A 11 -7.80 11.63 -1.47
C ILE A 11 -7.11 11.22 -0.17
N LEU A 12 -7.12 12.10 0.81
CA LEU A 12 -6.98 11.74 2.21
C LEU A 12 -8.39 11.58 2.80
N PHE A 13 -8.65 10.40 3.32
CA PHE A 13 -9.96 10.06 3.88
C PHE A 13 -9.88 9.91 5.39
N GLN A 14 -10.69 10.65 6.11
CA GLN A 14 -10.83 10.55 7.55
C GLN A 14 -12.28 10.22 7.91
N ASN A 15 -12.47 9.22 8.77
CA ASN A 15 -13.80 8.73 9.15
C ASN A 15 -14.29 9.29 10.51
N LYS A 16 -13.41 9.80 11.36
CA LYS A 16 -13.77 10.30 12.71
C LYS A 16 -12.98 11.56 13.05
N PRO A 17 -13.52 12.49 13.85
CA PRO A 17 -14.88 12.48 14.46
C PRO A 17 -16.01 12.63 13.44
N GLU A 18 -15.73 13.24 12.30
CA GLU A 18 -16.65 13.40 11.16
C GLU A 18 -15.96 12.91 9.90
N ILE A 19 -16.76 12.55 8.90
CA ILE A 19 -16.24 12.15 7.58
C ILE A 19 -15.65 13.39 6.93
N ASN A 20 -14.34 13.35 6.67
CA ASN A 20 -13.63 14.34 5.89
C ASN A 20 -12.97 13.69 4.69
N VAL A 21 -13.10 14.32 3.53
CA VAL A 21 -12.51 13.89 2.27
C VAL A 21 -11.75 15.08 1.70
N GLU A 22 -10.43 14.98 1.73
CA GLU A 22 -9.53 16.01 1.20
C GLU A 22 -8.93 15.51 -0.12
N LYS A 23 -9.15 16.24 -1.21
CA LYS A 23 -8.48 15.96 -2.48
C LYS A 23 -7.02 16.36 -2.40
N ILE A 24 -6.16 15.49 -2.88
CA ILE A 24 -4.73 15.76 -2.98
C ILE A 24 -4.24 15.53 -4.41
N ILE A 25 -3.17 16.21 -4.78
CA ILE A 25 -2.43 15.90 -5.99
C ILE A 25 -1.28 14.97 -5.56
N PHE A 26 -1.42 13.69 -5.90
CA PHE A 26 -0.37 12.71 -5.66
C PHE A 26 0.20 12.23 -7.00
N ASN A 27 1.19 12.94 -7.48
CA ASN A 27 1.95 12.62 -8.69
C ASN A 27 3.45 12.79 -8.42
N PRO A 28 4.05 11.85 -7.67
CA PRO A 28 5.44 11.96 -7.28
C PRO A 28 6.36 11.86 -8.50
N LYS A 29 7.47 12.58 -8.51
CA LYS A 29 8.43 12.60 -9.63
C LYS A 29 8.99 11.20 -9.95
N PHE A 30 8.97 10.31 -8.98
CA PHE A 30 9.42 8.92 -9.10
C PHE A 30 8.30 7.94 -9.50
N HIS A 31 7.12 8.42 -9.91
CA HIS A 31 5.98 7.55 -10.24
C HIS A 31 6.32 6.48 -11.29
N ASN A 32 7.19 6.80 -12.26
CA ASN A 32 7.64 5.86 -13.29
C ASN A 32 8.52 4.71 -12.73
N GLU A 33 9.04 4.86 -11.52
CA GLU A 33 9.77 3.80 -10.83
C GLU A 33 8.85 2.86 -10.05
N LEU A 34 7.57 3.19 -9.89
CA LEU A 34 6.61 2.37 -9.16
C LEU A 34 5.97 1.33 -10.07
N ILE A 35 5.79 0.13 -9.52
CA ILE A 35 5.14 -1.00 -10.17
C ILE A 35 4.11 -1.62 -9.23
N PHE A 36 3.11 -2.26 -9.84
CA PHE A 36 2.02 -2.92 -9.16
C PHE A 36 1.95 -4.37 -9.61
N ILE A 37 2.12 -5.30 -8.70
CA ILE A 37 2.18 -6.73 -8.98
C ILE A 37 0.87 -7.37 -8.51
N HIS A 38 0.17 -8.05 -9.43
CA HIS A 38 -1.03 -8.82 -9.10
C HIS A 38 -0.65 -10.16 -8.47
N LEU A 39 -1.21 -10.45 -7.29
CA LEU A 39 -0.85 -11.64 -6.51
C LEU A 39 -1.57 -12.92 -6.96
N ASN A 40 -2.38 -12.86 -8.02
CA ASN A 40 -3.18 -13.99 -8.52
C ASN A 40 -4.10 -14.63 -7.45
N GLN A 41 -4.39 -13.91 -6.38
CA GLN A 41 -5.24 -14.32 -5.28
C GLN A 41 -6.33 -13.28 -5.09
N LYS A 42 -7.56 -13.76 -4.91
CA LYS A 42 -8.67 -12.88 -4.53
C LYS A 42 -8.77 -12.88 -3.00
N GLN A 43 -8.42 -11.76 -2.38
CA GLN A 43 -8.59 -11.60 -0.94
C GLN A 43 -10.05 -11.30 -0.61
N ASP A 44 -10.61 -12.03 0.36
CA ASP A 44 -11.88 -11.62 0.95
C ASP A 44 -11.63 -10.44 1.91
N SER A 45 -11.98 -9.24 1.45
CA SER A 45 -11.87 -8.01 2.25
C SER A 45 -12.58 -8.09 3.60
N ARG A 46 -13.57 -8.98 3.74
CA ARG A 46 -14.31 -9.20 4.99
C ARG A 46 -13.43 -9.79 6.09
N GLU A 47 -12.54 -10.68 5.73
CA GLU A 47 -11.62 -11.32 6.68
C GLU A 47 -10.67 -10.30 7.29
N GLY A 48 -10.01 -9.49 6.47
CA GLY A 48 -9.15 -8.39 6.92
C GLY A 48 -9.91 -7.36 7.78
N ILE A 49 -11.13 -6.98 7.37
CA ILE A 49 -11.98 -6.08 8.15
C ILE A 49 -12.36 -6.69 9.51
N ASN A 50 -12.67 -7.98 9.57
CA ASN A 50 -13.01 -8.66 10.82
C ASN A 50 -11.82 -8.70 11.76
N LEU A 51 -10.62 -9.05 11.28
CA LEU A 51 -9.40 -9.00 12.08
C LEU A 51 -9.15 -7.58 12.62
N TYR A 52 -9.26 -6.57 11.78
CA TYR A 52 -9.12 -5.18 12.19
C TYR A 52 -10.12 -4.77 13.29
N LYS A 53 -11.39 -5.23 13.18
CA LYS A 53 -12.43 -4.89 14.17
C LYS A 53 -12.17 -5.47 15.56
N THR A 54 -11.53 -6.63 15.64
CA THR A 54 -11.24 -7.30 16.92
C THR A 54 -10.08 -6.67 17.69
N LYS A 55 -9.25 -5.85 17.04
CA LYS A 55 -8.07 -5.27 17.65
C LYS A 55 -8.39 -3.97 18.41
N PRO A 56 -7.85 -3.77 19.64
CA PRO A 56 -7.97 -2.51 20.35
C PRO A 56 -7.23 -1.39 19.59
N LYS A 57 -7.82 -0.22 19.54
CA LYS A 57 -7.27 0.95 18.87
C LYS A 57 -7.05 2.07 19.88
N SER A 58 -5.80 2.46 20.08
CA SER A 58 -5.46 3.63 20.89
C SER A 58 -5.46 4.90 20.01
N SER A 59 -5.70 6.06 20.62
CA SER A 59 -5.55 7.35 19.94
C SER A 59 -4.14 7.55 19.40
N VAL A 60 -3.12 7.13 20.16
CA VAL A 60 -1.71 7.19 19.75
C VAL A 60 -1.47 6.42 18.46
N LEU A 61 -1.97 5.19 18.36
CA LEU A 61 -1.83 4.39 17.15
C LEU A 61 -2.51 5.06 15.94
N ILE A 62 -3.68 5.63 16.13
CA ILE A 62 -4.42 6.35 15.07
C ILE A 62 -3.64 7.58 14.62
N GLU A 63 -3.07 8.34 15.55
CA GLU A 63 -2.24 9.51 15.26
C GLU A 63 -0.97 9.13 14.50
N GLU A 64 -0.29 8.05 14.89
CA GLU A 64 0.88 7.54 14.19
C GLU A 64 0.59 7.17 12.74
N PHE A 65 -0.51 6.45 12.47
CA PHE A 65 -0.92 6.12 11.10
C PHE A 65 -1.33 7.36 10.30
N SER A 66 -1.98 8.32 10.95
CA SER A 66 -2.40 9.57 10.31
C SER A 66 -1.19 10.43 9.92
N SER A 67 -0.19 10.54 10.79
CA SER A 67 1.08 11.22 10.52
C SER A 67 1.80 10.55 9.35
N LEU A 68 1.98 9.24 9.42
CA LEU A 68 2.64 8.46 8.39
C LEU A 68 1.95 8.61 7.01
N THR A 69 0.61 8.62 6.99
CA THR A 69 -0.16 8.84 5.76
C THR A 69 0.11 10.23 5.16
N LYS A 70 0.19 11.26 5.99
CA LYS A 70 0.53 12.62 5.54
C LYS A 70 1.95 12.69 5.00
N GLU A 71 2.92 12.12 5.70
CA GLU A 71 4.32 12.06 5.27
C GLU A 71 4.45 11.37 3.92
N ILE A 72 3.78 10.22 3.73
CA ILE A 72 3.74 9.50 2.45
C ILE A 72 3.14 10.38 1.35
N SER A 73 2.04 11.08 1.62
CA SER A 73 1.37 11.92 0.63
C SER A 73 2.19 13.13 0.17
N GLN A 74 3.19 13.52 0.96
CA GLN A 74 4.07 14.67 0.71
C GLN A 74 5.49 14.25 0.30
N CYS A 75 5.74 12.97 0.15
CA CYS A 75 7.06 12.46 -0.16
C CYS A 75 7.48 12.81 -1.60
N HIS A 76 8.72 13.24 -1.79
CA HIS A 76 9.25 13.73 -3.06
C HIS A 76 10.37 12.88 -3.66
N ASP A 77 10.90 11.92 -2.92
CA ASP A 77 11.95 11.01 -3.37
C ASP A 77 11.59 9.55 -3.09
N LEU A 78 12.13 8.65 -3.92
CA LEU A 78 11.81 7.22 -3.89
C LEU A 78 12.37 6.53 -2.65
N GLU A 79 13.53 6.91 -2.17
CA GLU A 79 14.19 6.27 -1.04
C GLU A 79 13.36 6.45 0.22
N ASN A 80 13.05 7.71 0.57
CA ASN A 80 12.19 8.03 1.70
C ASN A 80 10.78 7.43 1.55
N PHE A 81 10.20 7.47 0.34
CA PHE A 81 8.92 6.84 0.07
C PHE A 81 8.95 5.32 0.35
N SER A 82 10.01 4.63 -0.07
CA SER A 82 10.20 3.20 0.14
C SER A 82 10.33 2.85 1.63
N GLU A 83 11.02 3.68 2.40
CA GLU A 83 11.13 3.54 3.85
C GLU A 83 9.76 3.72 4.54
N LEU A 84 9.04 4.79 4.21
CA LEU A 84 7.71 5.07 4.76
C LEU A 84 6.71 3.95 4.44
N MET A 85 6.73 3.41 3.22
CA MET A 85 5.90 2.29 2.82
C MET A 85 6.25 1.01 3.57
N THR A 86 7.54 0.76 3.82
CA THR A 86 7.99 -0.37 4.64
C THR A 86 7.55 -0.22 6.10
N ILE A 87 7.69 0.97 6.67
CA ILE A 87 7.22 1.26 8.02
C ILE A 87 5.71 1.04 8.13
N HIS A 88 4.96 1.55 7.17
CA HIS A 88 3.51 1.38 7.14
C HIS A 88 3.10 -0.10 7.06
N GLU A 89 3.74 -0.88 6.17
CA GLU A 89 3.45 -2.31 6.01
C GLU A 89 3.73 -3.07 7.31
N ASN A 90 4.88 -2.84 7.94
CA ASN A 90 5.25 -3.47 9.20
C ASN A 90 4.30 -3.08 10.36
N LYS A 91 3.90 -1.81 10.44
CA LYS A 91 2.93 -1.37 11.46
C LYS A 91 1.58 -2.05 11.30
N ILE A 92 1.07 -2.17 10.09
CA ILE A 92 -0.19 -2.88 9.80
C ILE A 92 -0.05 -4.37 10.14
N SER A 93 1.01 -5.02 9.66
CA SER A 93 1.32 -6.42 9.95
C SER A 93 1.29 -6.71 11.45
N ASN A 94 2.02 -5.92 12.23
CA ASN A 94 2.08 -6.03 13.69
C ASN A 94 0.71 -5.79 14.34
N PHE A 95 -0.03 -4.78 13.87
CA PHE A 95 -1.34 -4.44 14.43
C PHE A 95 -2.37 -5.54 14.19
N ILE A 96 -2.43 -6.07 12.96
CA ILE A 96 -3.42 -7.11 12.60
C ILE A 96 -2.95 -8.48 13.06
N GLY A 97 -1.64 -8.73 13.14
CA GLY A 97 -1.03 -10.01 13.51
C GLY A 97 -0.94 -10.97 12.34
N ILE A 98 -0.71 -10.47 11.14
CA ILE A 98 -0.47 -11.26 9.93
C ILE A 98 0.91 -10.91 9.33
N PRO A 99 1.63 -11.86 8.72
CA PRO A 99 2.88 -11.56 8.05
C PRO A 99 2.70 -10.54 6.92
N THR A 100 3.73 -9.75 6.66
CA THR A 100 3.78 -8.84 5.50
C THR A 100 3.73 -9.63 4.19
N ALA A 101 3.32 -8.96 3.11
CA ALA A 101 3.40 -9.57 1.78
C ALA A 101 4.83 -9.92 1.38
N LYS A 102 5.81 -9.14 1.85
CA LYS A 102 7.25 -9.42 1.64
C LYS A 102 7.66 -10.74 2.27
N GLU A 103 7.30 -10.99 3.53
CA GLU A 103 7.58 -12.24 4.24
C GLU A 103 6.88 -13.45 3.61
N LYS A 104 5.65 -13.25 3.11
CA LYS A 104 4.84 -14.35 2.54
C LYS A 104 5.28 -14.78 1.14
N HIS A 105 5.61 -13.83 0.27
CA HIS A 105 5.73 -14.07 -1.16
C HIS A 105 7.05 -13.58 -1.76
N PHE A 106 7.70 -12.60 -1.14
CA PHE A 106 8.78 -11.84 -1.73
C PHE A 106 10.00 -11.73 -0.82
N GLU A 107 10.30 -12.79 -0.09
CA GLU A 107 11.52 -12.88 0.72
C GLU A 107 12.74 -12.53 -0.13
N ASN A 108 13.64 -11.73 0.42
CA ASN A 108 14.84 -11.20 -0.27
C ASN A 108 14.55 -10.28 -1.47
N CYS A 109 13.34 -9.73 -1.61
CA CYS A 109 13.10 -8.68 -2.60
C CYS A 109 14.02 -7.48 -2.33
N PRO A 110 14.77 -6.99 -3.36
CA PRO A 110 15.65 -5.83 -3.18
C PRO A 110 14.93 -4.53 -2.87
N SER A 111 13.62 -4.47 -3.20
CA SER A 111 12.80 -3.29 -3.01
C SER A 111 11.80 -3.46 -1.85
N PHE A 112 11.09 -2.37 -1.53
CA PHE A 112 9.94 -2.44 -0.63
C PHE A 112 8.80 -3.25 -1.27
N ILE A 113 7.97 -3.86 -0.45
CA ILE A 113 6.70 -4.48 -0.84
C ILE A 113 5.60 -3.93 0.05
N LYS A 114 4.59 -3.34 -0.56
CA LYS A 114 3.46 -2.75 0.14
C LYS A 114 2.15 -3.38 -0.32
N SER A 115 1.46 -4.05 0.57
CA SER A 115 0.10 -4.56 0.31
C SER A 115 -0.86 -3.42 0.01
N LEU A 116 -1.65 -3.56 -1.04
CA LEU A 116 -2.71 -2.63 -1.40
C LEU A 116 -4.09 -3.21 -1.04
N GLY A 117 -5.06 -2.32 -0.77
CA GLY A 117 -6.42 -2.72 -0.37
C GLY A 117 -6.48 -3.30 1.04
N ALA A 118 -7.23 -4.39 1.23
CA ALA A 118 -7.51 -4.99 2.53
C ALA A 118 -6.44 -5.99 2.99
N TRP A 119 -5.20 -5.55 3.13
CA TRP A 119 -4.06 -6.25 3.76
C TRP A 119 -3.83 -7.70 3.28
N GLY A 120 -3.02 -7.84 2.25
CA GLY A 120 -2.79 -9.09 1.55
C GLY A 120 -3.75 -9.30 0.39
N GLY A 121 -4.29 -8.18 -0.11
CA GLY A 121 -5.22 -8.11 -1.22
C GLY A 121 -4.66 -8.57 -2.55
N ASP A 122 -5.32 -8.17 -3.61
CA ASP A 122 -5.05 -8.64 -4.96
C ASP A 122 -3.73 -8.09 -5.53
N PHE A 123 -3.25 -6.96 -4.98
CA PHE A 123 -2.06 -6.27 -5.45
C PHE A 123 -1.07 -5.91 -4.35
N VAL A 124 0.20 -5.86 -4.75
CA VAL A 124 1.25 -5.16 -3.99
C VAL A 124 1.89 -4.08 -4.86
N MET A 125 2.41 -3.05 -4.21
CA MET A 125 3.25 -2.02 -4.84
C MET A 125 4.71 -2.25 -4.46
N SER A 126 5.60 -1.99 -5.41
CA SER A 126 7.06 -2.03 -5.25
C SER A 126 7.71 -0.94 -6.10
N SER A 127 9.01 -0.76 -6.01
CA SER A 127 9.77 -0.01 -7.01
C SER A 127 10.55 -0.94 -7.92
N LYS A 128 10.83 -0.46 -9.13
CA LYS A 128 11.69 -1.16 -10.09
C LYS A 128 13.10 -1.33 -9.53
N PHE A 129 13.71 -2.45 -9.86
CA PHE A 129 15.13 -2.75 -9.65
C PHE A 129 15.66 -3.53 -10.85
N LEU A 130 16.94 -3.69 -10.98
CA LEU A 130 17.52 -4.38 -12.13
C LEU A 130 17.00 -5.83 -12.21
N GLY A 131 16.36 -6.18 -13.35
CA GLY A 131 15.80 -7.52 -13.59
C GLY A 131 14.50 -7.80 -12.82
N TYR A 132 13.75 -6.79 -12.40
CA TYR A 132 12.55 -6.96 -11.58
C TYR A 132 11.48 -7.84 -12.27
N GLU A 133 11.31 -7.73 -13.58
CA GLU A 133 10.30 -8.52 -14.31
C GLU A 133 10.59 -10.02 -14.21
N ASP A 134 11.81 -10.42 -14.52
CA ASP A 134 12.26 -11.81 -14.42
C ASP A 134 12.19 -12.30 -12.97
N TRP A 135 12.59 -11.46 -12.02
CA TRP A 135 12.57 -11.79 -10.61
C TRP A 135 11.16 -12.10 -10.09
N PHE A 136 10.16 -11.29 -10.45
CA PHE A 136 8.77 -11.55 -10.08
C PHE A 136 8.18 -12.73 -10.85
N LEU A 137 8.54 -12.89 -12.13
CA LEU A 137 8.11 -14.02 -12.96
C LEU A 137 8.59 -15.36 -12.39
N GLU A 138 9.84 -15.47 -11.96
CA GLU A 138 10.41 -16.66 -11.32
C GLU A 138 9.67 -17.05 -10.03
N LYS A 139 9.08 -16.07 -9.34
CA LYS A 139 8.23 -16.31 -8.16
C LYS A 139 6.76 -16.62 -8.50
N GLY A 140 6.42 -16.69 -9.79
CA GLY A 140 5.07 -17.02 -10.26
C GLY A 140 4.13 -15.83 -10.43
N PHE A 141 4.65 -14.58 -10.37
CA PHE A 141 3.87 -13.36 -10.53
C PHE A 141 4.20 -12.68 -11.85
N SER A 142 3.43 -12.98 -12.91
CA SER A 142 3.67 -12.50 -14.26
C SER A 142 2.89 -11.24 -14.64
N THR A 143 1.92 -10.82 -13.82
CA THR A 143 1.08 -9.66 -14.10
C THR A 143 1.60 -8.46 -13.32
N ILE A 144 2.30 -7.58 -14.01
CA ILE A 144 2.91 -6.37 -13.45
C ILE A 144 2.41 -5.19 -14.26
N PHE A 145 1.95 -4.16 -13.56
CA PHE A 145 1.50 -2.91 -14.16
C PHE A 145 2.45 -1.78 -13.77
N THR A 146 2.66 -0.86 -14.68
CA THR A 146 3.30 0.43 -14.42
C THR A 146 2.29 1.41 -13.82
N TRP A 147 2.78 2.55 -13.36
CA TRP A 147 1.93 3.64 -12.88
C TRP A 147 0.94 4.12 -13.95
N GLU A 148 1.41 4.31 -15.18
CA GLU A 148 0.60 4.82 -16.29
C GLU A 148 -0.49 3.84 -16.74
N GLU A 149 -0.30 2.54 -16.51
CA GLU A 149 -1.31 1.51 -16.87
C GLU A 149 -2.42 1.39 -15.81
N LEU A 150 -2.15 1.76 -14.56
CA LEU A 150 -3.08 1.54 -13.46
C LEU A 150 -3.66 2.83 -12.87
N ILE A 151 -2.91 3.92 -12.90
CA ILE A 151 -3.28 5.21 -12.29
C ILE A 151 -3.50 6.25 -13.40
N TYR A 152 -4.70 6.84 -13.44
CA TYR A 152 -5.10 7.85 -14.43
C TYR A 152 -4.94 9.27 -13.91
#